data_a414e75f4220f905dc9b546e88891faa
#
_entry.id   a414e75f4220f905dc9b546e88891faa
#
_cell.length_a   1.000
_cell.length_b   1.000
_cell.length_c   1.000
_cell.angle_alpha   90.00
_cell.angle_beta   90.00
_cell.angle_gamma   90.00
#
_symmetry.space_group_name_H-M   'P 1'
#
loop_
_entity.id
_entity.type
_entity.pdbx_description
1 polymer ?
#
loop_
_entity_poly.entity_id
_entity_poly.type
_entity_poly.pdbx_seq_one_letter_code
_entity_poly.pdbx_strand_id
1 'polypeptide(L)'
;MPAQRYSRLPILLWTALLACHQAAADQSISDAENQLFIADHLGSLPNSTVLSYAYAKTGSLEASREDSVHVTISPAKPGSGREVRVDYLTGAQRLELPPIGAASGNPVILFFLERDVREMQRLTGGQAAYFRKRVRMALADAAEVRPITFEFAGHTVPGEQITVHPYRDDPLRKRFQHLAEKAYTFTLSDQVPGRIYRIQTVVDGQPGAPPLISETLTFIGAQP
;
A
#
# COMPACT_ATOMS: atom_id res chain seq x y z
N MET A 1 17.87 43.47 79.30
CA MET A 1 18.30 42.77 78.09
C MET A 1 17.11 42.04 77.53
N PRO A 2 16.53 42.48 76.39
CA PRO A 2 15.33 41.85 75.85
C PRO A 2 15.70 40.78 74.81
N ALA A 3 15.00 39.67 74.89
CA ALA A 3 15.11 38.50 74.01
C ALA A 3 14.41 38.74 72.69
N GLN A 4 15.11 38.53 71.60
CA GLN A 4 14.62 38.68 70.23
C GLN A 4 13.86 37.42 69.82
N ARG A 5 12.57 37.56 69.51
CA ARG A 5 11.71 36.52 68.96
C ARG A 5 11.87 36.48 67.46
N TYR A 6 12.38 35.34 66.93
CA TYR A 6 12.38 35.06 65.49
C TYR A 6 11.02 34.46 65.09
N SER A 7 10.30 35.23 64.27
CA SER A 7 9.10 34.76 63.59
C SER A 7 9.47 33.84 62.46
N ARG A 8 8.97 32.59 62.49
CA ARG A 8 9.11 31.62 61.40
C ARG A 8 7.91 31.78 60.42
N LEU A 9 8.16 32.27 59.22
CA LEU A 9 7.20 32.17 58.11
C LEU A 9 7.20 30.74 57.55
N PRO A 10 6.03 30.11 57.27
CA PRO A 10 5.98 28.88 56.50
C PRO A 10 6.10 29.19 55.02
N ILE A 11 7.09 28.59 54.39
CA ILE A 11 7.26 28.54 52.92
C ILE A 11 6.22 27.55 52.38
N LEU A 12 5.17 28.04 51.75
CA LEU A 12 4.24 27.25 50.97
C LEU A 12 4.91 26.84 49.64
N LEU A 13 5.36 25.59 49.57
CA LEU A 13 5.82 24.96 48.32
C LEU A 13 4.60 24.68 47.44
N TRP A 14 4.42 25.46 46.40
CA TRP A 14 3.53 25.12 45.29
C TRP A 14 4.21 24.10 44.40
N THR A 15 3.91 22.82 44.58
CA THR A 15 4.20 21.79 43.63
C THR A 15 3.14 21.82 42.52
N ALA A 16 3.45 22.54 41.43
CA ALA A 16 2.71 22.46 40.18
C ALA A 16 2.98 21.09 39.54
N LEU A 17 2.09 20.15 39.70
CA LEU A 17 2.06 18.89 38.93
C LEU A 17 1.70 19.27 37.48
N LEU A 18 2.69 19.38 36.60
CA LEU A 18 2.48 19.34 35.15
C LEU A 18 2.07 17.90 34.79
N ALA A 19 0.78 17.66 34.74
CA ALA A 19 0.23 16.48 34.08
C ALA A 19 0.48 16.62 32.57
N CYS A 20 1.62 16.08 32.11
CA CYS A 20 1.81 15.82 30.68
C CYS A 20 0.78 14.74 30.27
N HIS A 21 -0.38 15.17 29.79
CA HIS A 21 -1.25 14.32 29.02
C HIS A 21 -0.51 14.03 27.71
N GLN A 22 0.19 12.90 27.65
CA GLN A 22 0.54 12.29 26.38
C GLN A 22 -0.78 11.84 25.77
N ALA A 23 -1.34 12.66 24.88
CA ALA A 23 -2.33 12.21 23.94
C ALA A 23 -1.64 11.12 23.09
N ALA A 24 -1.85 9.87 23.45
CA ALA A 24 -1.66 8.77 22.51
C ALA A 24 -2.62 9.09 21.36
N ALA A 25 -2.10 9.57 20.23
CA ALA A 25 -2.88 9.66 19.02
C ALA A 25 -3.34 8.24 18.72
N ASP A 26 -4.62 7.98 18.92
CA ASP A 26 -5.29 6.79 18.44
C ASP A 26 -5.18 6.89 16.91
N GLN A 27 -4.22 6.15 16.34
CA GLN A 27 -4.04 6.12 14.89
C GLN A 27 -5.22 5.35 14.34
N SER A 28 -6.28 6.07 14.01
CA SER A 28 -7.40 5.52 13.27
C SER A 28 -6.88 4.98 11.93
N ILE A 29 -7.29 3.76 11.59
CA ILE A 29 -7.00 3.17 10.27
C ILE A 29 -7.58 4.10 9.21
N SER A 30 -6.77 4.49 8.23
CA SER A 30 -7.21 5.36 7.14
C SER A 30 -8.18 4.62 6.20
N ASP A 31 -8.99 5.38 5.43
CA ASP A 31 -9.87 4.80 4.42
C ASP A 31 -9.07 3.97 3.40
N ALA A 32 -7.91 4.46 3.00
CA ALA A 32 -7.03 3.74 2.08
C ALA A 32 -6.53 2.40 2.66
N GLU A 33 -6.08 2.39 3.91
CA GLU A 33 -5.67 1.16 4.59
C GLU A 33 -6.83 0.19 4.75
N ASN A 34 -8.01 0.71 5.10
CA ASN A 34 -9.20 -0.12 5.22
C ASN A 34 -9.55 -0.78 3.89
N GLN A 35 -9.60 -0.01 2.80
CA GLN A 35 -9.92 -0.53 1.47
C GLN A 35 -8.87 -1.50 0.93
N LEU A 36 -7.58 -1.25 1.18
CA LEU A 36 -6.51 -2.07 0.60
C LEU A 36 -6.15 -3.30 1.43
N PHE A 37 -6.28 -3.25 2.77
CA PHE A 37 -5.71 -4.28 3.63
C PHE A 37 -6.68 -4.93 4.62
N ILE A 38 -7.80 -4.26 4.95
CA ILE A 38 -8.75 -4.74 5.95
C ILE A 38 -10.00 -5.32 5.29
N ALA A 39 -10.49 -4.69 4.22
CA ALA A 39 -11.70 -5.10 3.53
C ALA A 39 -11.59 -6.56 3.01
N ASP A 40 -12.70 -7.28 3.10
CA ASP A 40 -12.79 -8.65 2.59
C ASP A 40 -12.92 -8.65 1.07
N HIS A 41 -11.79 -8.79 0.38
CA HIS A 41 -11.75 -8.84 -1.08
C HIS A 41 -12.13 -10.20 -1.67
N LEU A 42 -11.99 -11.25 -0.89
CA LEU A 42 -12.10 -12.63 -1.38
C LEU A 42 -13.36 -13.36 -0.89
N GLY A 43 -14.09 -12.76 0.05
CA GLY A 43 -15.20 -13.43 0.75
C GLY A 43 -16.34 -13.89 -0.17
N SER A 44 -16.62 -13.15 -1.24
CA SER A 44 -17.65 -13.51 -2.22
C SER A 44 -17.22 -14.55 -3.24
N LEU A 45 -15.92 -14.93 -3.29
CA LEU A 45 -15.39 -15.83 -4.29
C LEU A 45 -15.49 -17.31 -3.86
N PRO A 46 -15.79 -18.22 -4.81
CA PRO A 46 -15.72 -19.66 -4.56
C PRO A 46 -14.30 -20.11 -4.11
N ASN A 47 -14.26 -21.19 -3.32
CA ASN A 47 -13.00 -21.82 -2.90
C ASN A 47 -12.40 -22.67 -4.02
N SER A 48 -12.06 -22.20 -5.12
CA SER A 48 -11.41 -22.85 -6.27
C SER A 48 -11.33 -21.83 -7.40
N THR A 49 -11.06 -20.58 -7.05
CA THR A 49 -11.02 -19.47 -8.01
C THR A 49 -9.58 -19.11 -8.32
N VAL A 50 -9.28 -18.89 -9.60
CA VAL A 50 -8.04 -18.29 -10.06
C VAL A 50 -8.34 -16.90 -10.60
N LEU A 51 -7.80 -15.86 -9.96
CA LEU A 51 -7.82 -14.48 -10.47
C LEU A 51 -6.58 -14.27 -11.35
N SER A 52 -6.78 -13.76 -12.55
CA SER A 52 -5.71 -13.50 -13.52
C SER A 52 -5.54 -12.00 -13.76
N TYR A 53 -4.27 -11.57 -13.77
CA TYR A 53 -3.88 -10.19 -14.03
C TYR A 53 -2.83 -10.13 -15.13
N ALA A 54 -2.95 -9.16 -16.03
CA ALA A 54 -1.91 -8.78 -16.97
C ALA A 54 -0.99 -7.75 -16.31
N TYR A 55 0.31 -7.99 -16.39
CA TYR A 55 1.34 -7.05 -15.97
C TYR A 55 1.97 -6.42 -17.20
N ALA A 56 2.14 -5.11 -17.18
CA ALA A 56 2.88 -4.36 -18.18
C ALA A 56 3.82 -3.35 -17.53
N LYS A 57 5.05 -3.28 -18.03
CA LYS A 57 6.02 -2.23 -17.72
C LYS A 57 6.41 -1.53 -19.02
N THR A 58 6.35 -0.20 -19.01
CA THR A 58 6.74 0.67 -20.11
C THR A 58 7.49 1.89 -19.58
N GLY A 59 8.08 2.66 -20.46
CA GLY A 59 8.76 3.91 -20.10
C GLY A 59 10.03 4.12 -20.90
N SER A 60 10.67 5.28 -20.72
CA SER A 60 11.90 5.63 -21.45
C SER A 60 13.17 5.17 -20.76
N LEU A 61 13.12 4.81 -19.46
CA LEU A 61 14.31 4.40 -18.70
C LEU A 61 14.63 2.90 -18.78
N GLU A 62 13.64 2.06 -19.11
CA GLU A 62 13.83 0.61 -19.16
C GLU A 62 13.04 -0.01 -20.32
N ALA A 63 13.48 -1.18 -20.76
CA ALA A 63 12.79 -1.93 -21.81
C ALA A 63 11.36 -2.30 -21.39
N SER A 64 10.43 -2.16 -22.34
CA SER A 64 9.05 -2.59 -22.15
C SER A 64 8.98 -4.09 -21.93
N ARG A 65 8.03 -4.49 -21.07
CA ARG A 65 7.83 -5.89 -20.72
C ARG A 65 6.36 -6.15 -20.40
N GLU A 66 5.90 -7.32 -20.82
CA GLU A 66 4.61 -7.88 -20.42
C GLU A 66 4.83 -9.19 -19.67
N ASP A 67 3.93 -9.51 -18.75
CA ASP A 67 3.94 -10.72 -17.95
C ASP A 67 2.55 -10.98 -17.35
N SER A 68 2.42 -12.02 -16.54
CA SER A 68 1.16 -12.39 -15.89
C SER A 68 1.31 -12.62 -14.39
N VAL A 69 0.18 -12.46 -13.69
CA VAL A 69 0.07 -12.79 -12.26
C VAL A 69 -1.21 -13.58 -12.05
N HIS A 70 -1.11 -14.67 -11.31
CA HIS A 70 -2.25 -15.51 -10.95
C HIS A 70 -2.38 -15.64 -9.44
N VAL A 71 -3.59 -15.39 -8.93
CA VAL A 71 -3.96 -15.58 -7.53
C VAL A 71 -4.87 -16.78 -7.44
N THR A 72 -4.37 -17.90 -6.95
CA THR A 72 -5.11 -19.15 -6.79
C THR A 72 -5.66 -19.23 -5.37
N ILE A 73 -6.98 -19.30 -5.27
CA ILE A 73 -7.72 -19.52 -4.03
C ILE A 73 -8.10 -20.99 -3.99
N SER A 74 -7.70 -21.71 -2.95
CA SER A 74 -8.01 -23.13 -2.79
C SER A 74 -8.52 -23.42 -1.37
N PRO A 75 -9.29 -24.52 -1.19
CA PRO A 75 -9.61 -25.00 0.13
C PRO A 75 -8.31 -25.31 0.88
N ALA A 76 -8.18 -24.80 2.09
CA ALA A 76 -7.08 -25.22 2.96
C ALA A 76 -7.39 -26.57 3.59
N LYS A 77 -6.50 -27.07 4.46
CA LYS A 77 -6.74 -28.29 5.25
C LYS A 77 -8.05 -28.19 6.02
N PRO A 78 -8.75 -29.31 6.29
CA PRO A 78 -9.99 -29.31 7.05
C PRO A 78 -9.88 -28.46 8.34
N GLY A 79 -10.78 -27.49 8.49
CA GLY A 79 -10.83 -26.59 9.66
C GLY A 79 -9.96 -25.33 9.58
N SER A 80 -9.19 -25.11 8.51
CA SER A 80 -8.28 -23.94 8.38
C SER A 80 -8.71 -22.90 7.32
N GLY A 81 -9.93 -22.98 6.79
CA GLY A 81 -10.47 -22.00 5.85
C GLY A 81 -9.93 -22.18 4.43
N ARG A 82 -9.46 -21.12 3.83
CA ARG A 82 -8.88 -21.11 2.47
C ARG A 82 -7.39 -20.80 2.50
N GLU A 83 -6.67 -21.29 1.51
CA GLU A 83 -5.27 -20.96 1.24
C GLU A 83 -5.20 -20.16 -0.06
N VAL A 84 -4.40 -19.14 -0.10
CA VAL A 84 -4.16 -18.29 -1.28
C VAL A 84 -2.70 -18.36 -1.69
N ARG A 85 -2.46 -18.74 -2.93
CA ARG A 85 -1.13 -18.75 -3.56
C ARG A 85 -1.08 -17.71 -4.66
N VAL A 86 0.05 -17.03 -4.77
CA VAL A 86 0.27 -16.05 -5.85
C VAL A 86 1.47 -16.47 -6.68
N ASP A 87 1.24 -16.70 -7.97
CA ASP A 87 2.30 -16.80 -8.98
C ASP A 87 2.50 -15.41 -9.58
N TYR A 88 3.53 -14.71 -9.08
CA TYR A 88 3.77 -13.31 -9.42
C TYR A 88 4.93 -13.19 -10.39
N LEU A 89 4.62 -12.86 -11.65
CA LEU A 89 5.54 -12.77 -12.78
C LEU A 89 6.24 -14.12 -13.10
N THR A 90 7.04 -14.11 -14.16
CA THR A 90 7.73 -15.32 -14.66
C THR A 90 9.24 -15.12 -14.76
N GLY A 91 9.97 -16.23 -14.98
CA GLY A 91 11.41 -16.22 -15.20
C GLY A 91 12.22 -15.57 -14.08
N ALA A 92 13.19 -14.75 -14.43
CA ALA A 92 14.08 -14.07 -13.49
C ALA A 92 13.41 -13.00 -12.63
N GLN A 93 12.19 -12.61 -12.97
CA GLN A 93 11.40 -11.60 -12.21
C GLN A 93 10.36 -12.22 -11.27
N ARG A 94 10.26 -13.54 -11.27
CA ARG A 94 9.32 -14.25 -10.41
C ARG A 94 9.56 -13.89 -8.95
N LEU A 95 8.47 -13.50 -8.28
CA LEU A 95 8.47 -13.25 -6.85
C LEU A 95 7.80 -14.41 -6.14
N GLU A 96 8.56 -15.14 -5.36
CA GLU A 96 8.06 -16.24 -4.55
C GLU A 96 7.87 -15.79 -3.10
N LEU A 97 6.65 -15.94 -2.60
CA LEU A 97 6.30 -15.80 -1.20
C LEU A 97 5.51 -17.03 -0.76
N PRO A 98 5.53 -17.39 0.52
CA PRO A 98 4.75 -18.51 1.03
C PRO A 98 3.26 -18.31 0.78
N PRO A 99 2.48 -19.39 0.64
CA PRO A 99 1.02 -19.32 0.61
C PRO A 99 0.48 -18.65 1.86
N ILE A 100 -0.63 -17.94 1.72
CA ILE A 100 -1.28 -17.18 2.80
C ILE A 100 -2.51 -17.94 3.24
N GLY A 101 -2.53 -18.43 4.48
CA GLY A 101 -3.70 -19.04 5.09
C GLY A 101 -4.71 -18.01 5.57
N ALA A 102 -6.00 -18.32 5.48
CA ALA A 102 -7.11 -17.51 5.96
C ALA A 102 -7.12 -16.06 5.43
N ALA A 103 -6.62 -15.84 4.19
CA ALA A 103 -6.61 -14.52 3.58
C ALA A 103 -8.03 -14.03 3.29
N SER A 104 -8.36 -12.83 3.75
CA SER A 104 -9.57 -12.08 3.38
C SER A 104 -9.24 -11.04 2.30
N GLY A 105 -8.13 -10.33 2.43
CA GLY A 105 -7.64 -9.36 1.46
C GLY A 105 -7.02 -10.03 0.23
N ASN A 106 -7.05 -9.35 -0.90
CA ASN A 106 -6.40 -9.82 -2.13
C ASN A 106 -4.88 -9.61 -2.04
N PRO A 107 -4.08 -10.68 -1.96
CA PRO A 107 -2.65 -10.57 -1.71
C PRO A 107 -1.86 -9.95 -2.87
N VAL A 108 -2.48 -9.80 -4.05
CA VAL A 108 -1.82 -9.18 -5.21
C VAL A 108 -1.29 -7.78 -4.89
N ILE A 109 -1.96 -7.05 -3.98
CA ILE A 109 -1.52 -5.74 -3.51
C ILE A 109 -0.15 -5.84 -2.83
N LEU A 110 -0.01 -6.79 -1.90
CA LEU A 110 1.23 -6.98 -1.14
C LEU A 110 2.39 -7.42 -2.05
N PHE A 111 2.12 -8.30 -3.01
CA PHE A 111 3.11 -8.74 -3.98
C PHE A 111 3.57 -7.60 -4.90
N PHE A 112 2.63 -6.79 -5.37
CA PHE A 112 2.95 -5.61 -6.17
C PHE A 112 3.82 -4.61 -5.40
N LEU A 113 3.43 -4.28 -4.18
CA LEU A 113 4.19 -3.35 -3.33
C LEU A 113 5.57 -3.89 -2.96
N GLU A 114 5.68 -5.19 -2.64
CA GLU A 114 6.98 -5.80 -2.32
C GLU A 114 7.92 -5.83 -3.51
N ARG A 115 7.39 -6.12 -4.71
CA ARG A 115 8.18 -6.04 -5.93
C ARG A 115 8.68 -4.62 -6.18
N ASP A 116 7.80 -3.63 -6.02
CA ASP A 116 8.15 -2.24 -6.23
C ASP A 116 9.18 -1.73 -5.20
N VAL A 117 9.08 -2.16 -3.95
CA VAL A 117 10.11 -1.89 -2.92
C VAL A 117 11.48 -2.42 -3.33
N ARG A 118 11.54 -3.64 -3.88
CA ARG A 118 12.80 -4.21 -4.40
C ARG A 118 13.33 -3.43 -5.60
N GLU A 119 12.43 -2.95 -6.45
CA GLU A 119 12.78 -2.10 -7.58
C GLU A 119 13.35 -0.75 -7.11
N MET A 120 12.72 -0.09 -6.15
CA MET A 120 13.25 1.13 -5.54
C MET A 120 14.62 0.90 -4.89
N GLN A 121 14.82 -0.24 -4.22
CA GLN A 121 16.13 -0.62 -3.70
C GLN A 121 17.17 -0.76 -4.81
N ARG A 122 16.83 -1.45 -5.89
CA ARG A 122 17.72 -1.65 -7.05
C ARG A 122 18.12 -0.34 -7.73
N LEU A 123 17.14 0.55 -7.95
CA LEU A 123 17.35 1.80 -8.68
C LEU A 123 18.09 2.87 -7.85
N THR A 124 17.95 2.86 -6.53
CA THR A 124 18.47 3.92 -5.66
C THR A 124 19.64 3.49 -4.77
N GLY A 125 19.87 2.18 -4.63
CA GLY A 125 20.79 1.63 -3.63
C GLY A 125 20.32 1.78 -2.18
N GLY A 126 19.06 2.19 -1.96
CA GLY A 126 18.47 2.37 -0.64
C GLY A 126 18.10 1.03 0.03
N GLN A 127 17.58 1.09 1.25
CA GLN A 127 17.16 -0.10 2.00
C GLN A 127 15.69 -0.42 1.77
N ALA A 128 15.35 -1.67 1.49
CA ALA A 128 13.97 -2.12 1.30
C ALA A 128 13.06 -1.78 2.49
N ALA A 129 13.55 -1.92 3.73
CA ALA A 129 12.81 -1.56 4.93
C ALA A 129 12.41 -0.08 4.98
N TYR A 130 13.27 0.80 4.45
CA TYR A 130 12.98 2.23 4.35
C TYR A 130 11.79 2.47 3.40
N PHE A 131 11.84 1.92 2.20
CA PHE A 131 10.78 2.10 1.20
C PHE A 131 9.44 1.50 1.66
N ARG A 132 9.43 0.31 2.28
CA ARG A 132 8.22 -0.26 2.91
C ARG A 132 7.62 0.69 3.94
N LYS A 133 8.46 1.27 4.80
CA LYS A 133 8.02 2.24 5.81
C LYS A 133 7.39 3.47 5.14
N ARG A 134 8.03 4.03 4.10
CA ARG A 134 7.53 5.23 3.40
C ARG A 134 6.18 4.97 2.72
N VAL A 135 6.04 3.85 2.01
CA VAL A 135 4.76 3.45 1.39
C VAL A 135 3.66 3.31 2.44
N ARG A 136 3.94 2.58 3.55
CA ARG A 136 2.97 2.39 4.62
C ARG A 136 2.53 3.72 5.25
N MET A 137 3.47 4.59 5.59
CA MET A 137 3.14 5.89 6.18
C MET A 137 2.33 6.75 5.22
N ALA A 138 2.69 6.77 3.93
CA ALA A 138 1.97 7.55 2.94
C ALA A 138 0.54 7.04 2.73
N LEU A 139 0.30 5.72 2.78
CA LEU A 139 -1.05 5.15 2.72
C LEU A 139 -1.87 5.50 3.96
N ALA A 140 -1.25 5.54 5.15
CA ALA A 140 -1.92 5.91 6.39
C ALA A 140 -2.27 7.41 6.45
N ASP A 141 -1.35 8.28 6.00
CA ASP A 141 -1.40 9.71 6.34
C ASP A 141 -1.76 10.62 5.15
N ALA A 142 -1.52 10.17 3.90
CA ALA A 142 -1.52 11.05 2.73
C ALA A 142 -2.19 10.47 1.48
N ALA A 143 -2.87 9.33 1.57
CA ALA A 143 -3.57 8.77 0.43
C ALA A 143 -4.89 9.50 0.17
N GLU A 144 -5.15 9.80 -1.09
CA GLU A 144 -6.44 10.32 -1.54
C GLU A 144 -7.33 9.16 -1.99
N VAL A 145 -8.53 9.05 -1.44
CA VAL A 145 -9.57 8.12 -1.87
C VAL A 145 -10.67 8.89 -2.58
N ARG A 146 -10.96 8.53 -3.83
CA ARG A 146 -11.98 9.21 -4.65
C ARG A 146 -12.93 8.20 -5.28
N PRO A 147 -14.26 8.43 -5.26
CA PRO A 147 -15.19 7.66 -6.05
C PRO A 147 -14.96 7.93 -7.55
N ILE A 148 -15.00 6.87 -8.34
CA ILE A 148 -14.87 6.92 -9.80
C ILE A 148 -15.88 5.99 -10.47
N THR A 149 -15.99 6.09 -11.78
CA THR A 149 -16.59 5.06 -12.63
C THR A 149 -15.59 4.66 -13.72
N PHE A 150 -15.63 3.39 -14.14
CA PHE A 150 -14.76 2.87 -15.20
C PHE A 150 -15.44 1.73 -15.96
N GLU A 151 -14.92 1.41 -17.14
CA GLU A 151 -15.42 0.30 -17.93
C GLU A 151 -14.85 -1.04 -17.45
N PHE A 152 -15.75 -1.98 -17.16
CA PHE A 152 -15.42 -3.35 -16.79
C PHE A 152 -16.42 -4.32 -17.42
N ALA A 153 -15.93 -5.35 -18.13
CA ALA A 153 -16.74 -6.35 -18.80
C ALA A 153 -17.85 -5.77 -19.74
N GLY A 154 -17.56 -4.64 -20.39
CA GLY A 154 -18.49 -3.96 -21.28
C GLY A 154 -19.56 -3.10 -20.60
N HIS A 155 -19.42 -2.85 -19.31
CA HIS A 155 -20.33 -2.00 -18.51
C HIS A 155 -19.56 -0.94 -17.75
N THR A 156 -20.16 0.23 -17.58
CA THR A 156 -19.66 1.25 -16.65
C THR A 156 -19.99 0.85 -15.23
N VAL A 157 -18.98 0.67 -14.40
CA VAL A 157 -19.12 0.25 -13.00
C VAL A 157 -18.63 1.33 -12.02
N PRO A 158 -19.27 1.48 -10.86
CA PRO A 158 -18.74 2.34 -9.81
C PRO A 158 -17.53 1.69 -9.13
N GLY A 159 -16.63 2.51 -8.66
CA GLY A 159 -15.47 2.07 -7.91
C GLY A 159 -14.79 3.20 -7.15
N GLU A 160 -13.65 2.90 -6.59
CA GLU A 160 -12.81 3.85 -5.89
C GLU A 160 -11.41 3.87 -6.47
N GLN A 161 -10.81 5.05 -6.49
CA GLN A 161 -9.42 5.25 -6.84
C GLN A 161 -8.67 5.76 -5.61
N ILE A 162 -7.61 5.06 -5.25
CA ILE A 162 -6.70 5.44 -4.17
C ILE A 162 -5.40 5.88 -4.81
N THR A 163 -4.97 7.11 -4.54
CA THR A 163 -3.72 7.67 -5.09
C THR A 163 -2.80 8.10 -3.95
N VAL A 164 -1.51 7.76 -4.06
CA VAL A 164 -0.51 8.13 -3.06
C VAL A 164 0.87 8.37 -3.69
N HIS A 165 1.64 9.30 -3.08
CA HIS A 165 2.99 9.67 -3.49
C HIS A 165 3.98 9.49 -2.33
N PRO A 166 4.50 8.30 -2.08
CA PRO A 166 5.25 7.98 -0.86
C PRO A 166 6.54 8.77 -0.67
N TYR A 167 7.10 9.30 -1.76
CA TYR A 167 8.45 9.88 -1.75
C TYR A 167 8.47 11.38 -2.05
N ARG A 168 7.34 12.00 -2.40
CA ARG A 168 7.25 13.41 -2.79
C ARG A 168 7.76 14.35 -1.69
N ASP A 169 7.34 14.09 -0.45
CA ASP A 169 7.72 14.88 0.73
C ASP A 169 8.75 14.16 1.62
N ASP A 170 9.52 13.25 1.01
CA ASP A 170 10.54 12.50 1.72
C ASP A 170 11.76 13.38 2.04
N PRO A 171 12.28 13.36 3.27
CA PRO A 171 13.52 14.09 3.62
C PRO A 171 14.71 13.71 2.73
N LEU A 172 14.73 12.51 2.18
CA LEU A 172 15.80 12.00 1.29
C LEU A 172 15.44 12.12 -0.20
N ARG A 173 14.36 12.84 -0.57
CA ARG A 173 13.88 12.94 -1.96
C ARG A 173 14.97 13.26 -2.98
N LYS A 174 15.95 14.09 -2.62
CA LYS A 174 17.07 14.46 -3.49
C LYS A 174 17.91 13.26 -3.92
N ARG A 175 17.96 12.20 -3.10
CA ARG A 175 18.68 10.96 -3.42
C ARG A 175 17.92 10.08 -4.41
N PHE A 176 16.60 10.26 -4.52
CA PHE A 176 15.74 9.47 -5.39
C PHE A 176 15.57 10.12 -6.77
N GLN A 177 16.00 11.38 -6.93
CA GLN A 177 15.90 12.13 -8.19
C GLN A 177 14.44 12.12 -8.72
N HIS A 178 14.24 11.74 -9.98
CA HIS A 178 12.93 11.64 -10.60
C HIS A 178 12.00 10.61 -9.92
N LEU A 179 12.54 9.58 -9.26
CA LEU A 179 11.74 8.58 -8.52
C LEU A 179 11.04 9.16 -7.29
N ALA A 180 11.42 10.36 -6.83
CA ALA A 180 10.71 11.05 -5.74
C ALA A 180 9.26 11.38 -6.11
N GLU A 181 8.95 11.57 -7.40
CA GLU A 181 7.61 11.90 -7.88
C GLU A 181 6.75 10.65 -8.19
N LYS A 182 7.24 9.45 -7.87
CA LYS A 182 6.52 8.21 -8.16
C LYS A 182 5.15 8.21 -7.52
N ALA A 183 4.13 8.07 -8.37
CA ALA A 183 2.74 7.94 -7.98
C ALA A 183 2.32 6.47 -7.94
N TYR A 184 1.48 6.09 -6.99
CA TYR A 184 0.80 4.80 -6.92
C TYR A 184 -0.70 5.05 -7.01
N THR A 185 -1.36 4.28 -7.86
CA THR A 185 -2.82 4.36 -8.04
C THR A 185 -3.40 2.96 -7.96
N PHE A 186 -4.41 2.80 -7.11
CA PHE A 186 -5.19 1.55 -6.97
C PHE A 186 -6.62 1.85 -7.40
N THR A 187 -7.17 1.02 -8.27
CA THR A 187 -8.56 1.08 -8.72
C THR A 187 -9.29 -0.16 -8.24
N LEU A 188 -10.34 0.05 -7.45
CA LEU A 188 -11.11 -1.01 -6.81
C LEU A 188 -12.60 -0.90 -7.17
N SER A 189 -13.29 -2.03 -7.20
CA SER A 189 -14.76 -2.08 -7.29
C SER A 189 -15.29 -3.40 -6.74
N ASP A 190 -16.43 -3.37 -6.08
CA ASP A 190 -17.15 -4.57 -5.62
C ASP A 190 -17.68 -5.42 -6.79
N GLN A 191 -17.74 -4.85 -8.00
CA GLN A 191 -18.16 -5.56 -9.21
C GLN A 191 -17.02 -6.33 -9.89
N VAL A 192 -15.78 -6.16 -9.43
CA VAL A 192 -14.60 -6.89 -9.92
C VAL A 192 -14.31 -8.07 -9.00
N PRO A 193 -14.19 -9.30 -9.51
CA PRO A 193 -13.79 -10.45 -8.71
C PRO A 193 -12.46 -10.19 -7.97
N GLY A 194 -12.47 -10.32 -6.64
CA GLY A 194 -11.30 -9.98 -5.81
C GLY A 194 -11.08 -8.48 -5.64
N ARG A 195 -12.03 -7.63 -6.05
CA ARG A 195 -12.14 -6.17 -5.90
C ARG A 195 -11.03 -5.36 -6.58
N ILE A 196 -9.86 -5.86 -6.85
CA ILE A 196 -8.74 -5.12 -7.44
C ILE A 196 -8.86 -5.16 -8.96
N TYR A 197 -9.22 -4.02 -9.57
CA TYR A 197 -9.24 -3.88 -11.03
C TYR A 197 -7.86 -3.55 -11.58
N ARG A 198 -7.19 -2.53 -11.01
CA ARG A 198 -5.87 -2.09 -11.49
C ARG A 198 -5.00 -1.59 -10.35
N ILE A 199 -3.72 -1.92 -10.42
CA ILE A 199 -2.67 -1.27 -9.63
C ILE A 199 -1.68 -0.68 -10.62
N GLN A 200 -1.29 0.57 -10.43
CA GLN A 200 -0.36 1.26 -11.31
C GLN A 200 0.67 2.05 -10.51
N THR A 201 1.93 2.09 -10.99
CA THR A 201 2.90 3.10 -10.58
C THR A 201 3.38 3.87 -11.79
N VAL A 202 3.56 5.17 -11.61
CA VAL A 202 4.05 6.07 -12.67
C VAL A 202 5.13 6.98 -12.12
N VAL A 203 6.19 7.15 -12.89
CA VAL A 203 7.16 8.23 -12.77
C VAL A 203 7.07 9.04 -14.05
N ASP A 204 6.52 10.24 -13.94
CA ASP A 204 6.30 11.09 -15.11
C ASP A 204 7.62 11.54 -15.75
N GLY A 205 7.59 11.74 -17.05
CA GLY A 205 8.62 12.38 -17.82
C GLY A 205 8.46 13.91 -17.85
N GLN A 206 9.09 14.55 -18.83
CA GLN A 206 8.82 15.96 -19.13
C GLN A 206 7.40 16.13 -19.67
N PRO A 207 6.77 17.31 -19.49
CA PRO A 207 5.45 17.59 -20.07
C PRO A 207 5.39 17.25 -21.55
N GLY A 208 4.43 16.41 -21.94
CA GLY A 208 4.25 15.95 -23.33
C GLY A 208 5.13 14.77 -23.77
N ALA A 209 6.04 14.31 -22.91
CA ALA A 209 6.84 13.09 -23.15
C ALA A 209 6.16 11.84 -22.51
N PRO A 210 6.47 10.65 -23.01
CA PRO A 210 6.09 9.41 -22.33
C PRO A 210 6.64 9.36 -20.88
N PRO A 211 6.00 8.62 -19.98
CA PRO A 211 6.51 8.45 -18.62
C PRO A 211 7.92 7.85 -18.62
N LEU A 212 8.73 8.20 -17.63
CA LEU A 212 10.03 7.58 -17.42
C LEU A 212 9.88 6.10 -17.08
N ILE A 213 8.91 5.78 -16.22
CA ILE A 213 8.55 4.42 -15.83
C ILE A 213 7.02 4.40 -15.63
N SER A 214 6.37 3.40 -16.20
CA SER A 214 4.97 3.06 -15.90
C SER A 214 4.87 1.55 -15.73
N GLU A 215 4.35 1.11 -14.59
CA GLU A 215 4.06 -0.29 -14.32
C GLU A 215 2.59 -0.44 -13.99
N THR A 216 1.93 -1.39 -14.63
CA THR A 216 0.51 -1.68 -14.46
C THR A 216 0.27 -3.14 -14.19
N LEU A 217 -0.64 -3.42 -13.29
CA LEU A 217 -1.23 -4.74 -13.08
C LEU A 217 -2.75 -4.57 -13.26
N THR A 218 -3.33 -5.22 -14.26
CA THR A 218 -4.75 -5.08 -14.60
C THR A 218 -5.43 -6.43 -14.53
N PHE A 219 -6.56 -6.53 -13.83
CA PHE A 219 -7.40 -7.73 -13.78
C PHE A 219 -7.94 -8.05 -15.19
N ILE A 220 -7.80 -9.31 -15.60
CA ILE A 220 -8.23 -9.77 -16.93
C ILE A 220 -9.24 -10.92 -16.86
N GLY A 221 -9.48 -11.50 -15.70
CA GLY A 221 -10.50 -12.54 -15.56
C GLY A 221 -10.40 -13.37 -14.28
N ALA A 222 -11.49 -14.07 -13.99
CA ALA A 222 -11.58 -15.07 -12.93
C ALA A 222 -12.09 -16.39 -13.52
N GLN A 223 -11.52 -17.51 -13.08
CA GLN A 223 -11.91 -18.86 -13.47
C GLN A 223 -12.11 -19.72 -12.23
N PRO A 224 -13.06 -20.70 -12.26
CA PRO A 224 -13.22 -21.69 -11.19
C PRO A 224 -11.98 -22.58 -11.03
#